data_f72156dce5ee3ede139d4de0f3eed28c
#
_entry.id   f72156dce5ee3ede139d4de0f3eed28c
#
_cell.length_a   1.000
_cell.length_b   1.000
_cell.length_c   1.000
_cell.angle_alpha   90.00
_cell.angle_beta   90.00
_cell.angle_gamma   90.00
#
_symmetry.space_group_name_H-M   'P 1'
#
loop_
_entity.id
_entity.type
_entity.pdbx_description
1 polymer ?
#
loop_
_entity_poly.entity_id
_entity_poly.type
_entity_poly.pdbx_seq_one_letter_code
_entity_poly.pdbx_strand_id
1 'polypeptide(L)'
;MIEEISREELCRRLDELTVVEALPRPAFRRRHLPSALNMPKSQVEALAPALLPDIDAEIVVYCGSWLCRSSDRVAETLGRLGYTRVRIYRGGKRDWLRAGLPVERVSA
;
A
#
# COMPACT_ATOMS: atom_id res chain seq x y z
N MET A 1 2.14 -8.21 15.56
CA MET A 1 3.24 -7.91 14.63
C MET A 1 2.74 -8.04 13.20
N ILE A 2 3.06 -7.07 12.34
CA ILE A 2 2.57 -7.07 10.96
C ILE A 2 3.59 -7.78 10.07
N GLU A 3 3.11 -8.71 9.25
CA GLU A 3 3.98 -9.45 8.33
C GLU A 3 4.46 -8.57 7.19
N GLU A 4 5.61 -8.95 6.62
CA GLU A 4 6.14 -8.30 5.43
C GLU A 4 5.96 -9.20 4.22
N ILE A 5 5.88 -8.58 3.05
CA ILE A 5 5.81 -9.29 1.79
C ILE A 5 7.04 -8.90 0.95
N SER A 6 7.62 -9.85 0.23
CA SER A 6 8.74 -9.58 -0.65
C SER A 6 8.28 -8.91 -1.94
N ARG A 7 9.20 -8.22 -2.61
CA ARG A 7 8.92 -7.64 -3.92
C ARG A 7 8.52 -8.73 -4.91
N GLU A 8 9.19 -9.87 -4.85
CA GLU A 8 8.93 -10.99 -5.77
C GLU A 8 7.52 -11.54 -5.60
N GLU A 9 7.09 -11.76 -4.37
CA GLU A 9 5.74 -12.25 -4.12
C GLU A 9 4.70 -11.21 -4.53
N LEU A 10 4.92 -9.95 -4.18
CA LEU A 10 4.01 -8.87 -4.54
C LEU A 10 3.85 -8.78 -6.05
N CYS A 11 4.96 -8.80 -6.78
CA CYS A 11 4.94 -8.73 -8.24
C CYS A 11 4.17 -9.90 -8.85
N ARG A 12 4.40 -11.10 -8.35
CA ARG A 12 3.76 -12.31 -8.85
C ARG A 12 2.26 -12.33 -8.59
N ARG A 13 1.84 -11.79 -7.45
CA ARG A 13 0.44 -11.84 -7.01
C ARG A 13 -0.28 -10.50 -7.10
N LEU A 14 0.22 -9.58 -7.90
CA LEU A 14 -0.31 -8.22 -7.94
C LEU A 14 -1.81 -8.17 -8.24
N ASP A 15 -2.30 -9.06 -9.11
CA ASP A 15 -3.71 -9.10 -9.48
C ASP A 15 -4.61 -9.67 -8.38
N GLU A 16 -4.04 -10.38 -7.42
CA GLU A 16 -4.80 -10.98 -6.32
C GLU A 16 -4.85 -10.10 -5.09
N LEU A 17 -3.92 -9.17 -4.97
CA LEU A 17 -3.74 -8.38 -3.76
C LEU A 17 -4.34 -6.99 -3.91
N THR A 18 -4.84 -6.46 -2.80
CA THR A 18 -5.25 -5.06 -2.74
C THR A 18 -4.06 -4.25 -2.23
N VAL A 19 -3.55 -3.35 -3.07
CA VAL A 19 -2.33 -2.60 -2.77
C VAL A 19 -2.69 -1.18 -2.36
N VAL A 20 -2.13 -0.72 -1.25
CA VAL A 20 -2.42 0.58 -0.66
C VAL A 20 -1.14 1.38 -0.51
N GLU A 21 -1.13 2.59 -1.06
CA GLU A 21 -0.01 3.53 -0.89
C GLU A 21 -0.30 4.47 0.28
N ALA A 22 0.60 4.49 1.26
CA ALA A 22 0.46 5.24 2.51
C ALA A 22 1.11 6.63 2.44
N LEU A 23 1.23 7.19 1.26
CA LEU A 23 1.86 8.50 1.05
C LEU A 23 0.80 9.58 0.78
N PRO A 24 1.17 10.86 0.95
CA PRO A 24 0.28 11.95 0.59
C PRO A 24 -0.10 11.89 -0.89
N ARG A 25 -1.28 12.41 -1.21
CA ARG A 25 -1.83 12.32 -2.54
C ARG A 25 -0.92 12.84 -3.66
N PRO A 26 -0.18 13.94 -3.50
CA PRO A 26 0.72 14.38 -4.59
C PRO A 26 1.76 13.34 -4.97
N ALA A 27 2.29 12.59 -4.00
CA ALA A 27 3.25 11.53 -4.29
C ALA A 27 2.58 10.39 -5.06
N PHE A 28 1.38 10.01 -4.65
CA PHE A 28 0.59 8.98 -5.32
C PHE A 28 0.31 9.37 -6.77
N ARG A 29 -0.10 10.60 -6.99
CA ARG A 29 -0.44 11.08 -8.33
C ARG A 29 0.74 11.02 -9.29
N ARG A 30 1.95 11.29 -8.79
CA ARG A 30 3.15 11.25 -9.62
C ARG A 30 3.51 9.84 -10.08
N ARG A 31 3.48 8.90 -9.17
CA ARG A 31 3.78 7.49 -9.44
C ARG A 31 3.23 6.62 -8.32
N HIS A 32 2.65 5.50 -8.69
CA HIS A 32 2.24 4.49 -7.71
C HIS A 32 2.31 3.11 -8.37
N LEU A 33 2.33 2.07 -7.56
CA LEU A 33 2.31 0.70 -8.05
C LEU A 33 0.99 0.44 -8.79
N PRO A 34 0.98 -0.47 -9.78
CA PRO A 34 -0.24 -0.73 -10.56
C PRO A 34 -1.42 -1.06 -9.66
N SER A 35 -2.55 -0.43 -9.94
CA SER A 35 -3.82 -0.61 -9.24
C SER A 35 -3.82 -0.21 -7.76
N ALA A 36 -2.77 0.47 -7.29
CA ALA A 36 -2.71 0.90 -5.89
C ALA A 36 -3.78 1.93 -5.57
N LEU A 37 -4.27 1.88 -4.34
CA LEU A 37 -5.20 2.85 -3.79
C LEU A 37 -4.42 3.80 -2.89
N ASN A 38 -4.77 5.07 -2.91
CA ASN A 38 -4.08 6.06 -2.06
C ASN A 38 -4.79 6.19 -0.72
N MET A 39 -4.06 5.96 0.35
CA MET A 39 -4.62 6.05 1.70
C MET A 39 -3.59 6.66 2.64
N PRO A 40 -3.50 8.01 2.66
CA PRO A 40 -2.59 8.69 3.58
C PRO A 40 -2.90 8.33 5.03
N LYS A 41 -1.87 8.31 5.86
CA LYS A 41 -1.99 7.81 7.25
C LYS A 41 -3.04 8.53 8.09
N SER A 42 -3.32 9.78 7.79
CA SER A 42 -4.31 10.56 8.55
C SER A 42 -5.75 10.37 8.05
N GLN A 43 -5.95 9.62 6.97
CA GLN A 43 -7.26 9.47 6.33
C GLN A 43 -7.76 8.04 6.29
N VAL A 44 -7.08 7.12 6.96
CA VAL A 44 -7.41 5.69 6.88
C VAL A 44 -8.82 5.41 7.36
N GLU A 45 -9.19 5.94 8.51
CA GLU A 45 -10.51 5.67 9.09
C GLU A 45 -11.63 6.20 8.20
N ALA A 46 -11.40 7.35 7.58
CA ALA A 46 -12.40 7.96 6.70
C ALA A 46 -12.53 7.21 5.37
N LEU A 47 -11.41 6.72 4.81
CA LEU A 47 -11.38 6.14 3.47
C LEU A 47 -11.59 4.64 3.42
N ALA A 48 -11.20 3.91 4.47
CA ALA A 48 -11.20 2.45 4.44
C ALA A 48 -12.56 1.83 4.12
N PRO A 49 -13.68 2.28 4.71
CA PRO A 49 -14.96 1.64 4.41
C PRO A 49 -15.33 1.66 2.93
N ALA A 50 -15.01 2.73 2.23
CA ALA A 50 -15.33 2.85 0.81
C ALA A 50 -14.30 2.15 -0.08
N LEU A 51 -13.01 2.31 0.23
CA LEU A 51 -11.95 1.78 -0.62
C LEU A 51 -11.64 0.32 -0.36
N LEU A 52 -11.89 -0.17 0.85
CA LEU A 52 -11.59 -1.53 1.28
C LEU A 52 -12.84 -2.17 1.89
N PRO A 53 -13.88 -2.40 1.09
CA PRO A 53 -15.14 -2.91 1.62
C PRO A 53 -15.08 -4.35 2.11
N ASP A 54 -14.13 -5.15 1.63
CA ASP A 54 -13.95 -6.53 2.04
C ASP A 54 -12.95 -6.61 3.19
N ILE A 55 -13.44 -6.85 4.40
CA ILE A 55 -12.60 -6.92 5.60
C ILE A 55 -11.65 -8.11 5.58
N ASP A 56 -11.92 -9.11 4.75
CA ASP A 56 -11.09 -10.31 4.63
C ASP A 56 -10.10 -10.24 3.46
N ALA A 57 -10.06 -9.14 2.74
CA ALA A 57 -9.15 -8.98 1.62
C ALA A 57 -7.69 -9.05 2.06
N GLU A 58 -6.84 -9.60 1.20
CA GLU A 58 -5.40 -9.54 1.41
C GLU A 58 -4.89 -8.18 0.99
N ILE A 59 -4.40 -7.42 1.94
CA ILE A 59 -3.97 -6.03 1.74
C ILE A 59 -2.47 -5.91 1.90
N VAL A 60 -1.83 -5.20 0.97
CA VAL A 60 -0.41 -4.86 1.06
C VAL A 60 -0.29 -3.34 1.13
N VAL A 61 0.35 -2.85 2.17
CA VAL A 61 0.58 -1.41 2.36
C VAL A 61 2.05 -1.11 2.08
N TYR A 62 2.31 -0.03 1.36
CA TYR A 62 3.68 0.42 1.12
C TYR A 62 3.76 1.94 1.21
N CYS A 63 4.98 2.46 1.35
CA CYS A 63 5.24 3.90 1.26
C CYS A 63 6.48 4.16 0.39
N GLY A 64 7.30 5.15 0.72
CA GLY A 64 8.35 5.59 -0.19
C GLY A 64 9.58 4.70 -0.23
N SER A 65 10.02 4.22 0.92
CA SER A 65 11.26 3.46 1.02
C SER A 65 11.33 2.73 2.36
N TRP A 66 12.42 2.01 2.57
CA TRP A 66 12.69 1.29 3.82
C TRP A 66 12.68 2.20 5.06
N LEU A 67 12.97 3.48 4.88
CA LEU A 67 13.05 4.43 6.00
C LEU A 67 11.69 5.03 6.37
N CYS A 68 10.71 4.92 5.49
CA CYS A 68 9.39 5.51 5.71
C CYS A 68 8.57 4.65 6.67
N ARG A 69 7.91 5.26 7.64
CA ARG A 69 7.08 4.56 8.62
C ARG A 69 5.58 4.77 8.43
N SER A 70 5.18 5.48 7.39
CA SER A 70 3.75 5.71 7.12
C SER A 70 3.00 4.41 6.86
N SER A 71 3.65 3.43 6.21
CA SER A 71 3.02 2.14 5.98
C SER A 71 2.72 1.40 7.28
N ASP A 72 3.60 1.51 8.28
CA ASP A 72 3.34 0.92 9.60
C ASP A 72 2.10 1.52 10.24
N ARG A 73 1.97 2.85 10.17
CA ARG A 73 0.82 3.55 10.73
C ARG A 73 -0.48 3.16 10.06
N VAL A 74 -0.48 3.10 8.74
CA VAL A 74 -1.67 2.69 7.98
C VAL A 74 -2.04 1.25 8.30
N ALA A 75 -1.05 0.36 8.31
CA ALA A 75 -1.30 -1.05 8.59
C ALA A 75 -1.85 -1.25 10.01
N GLU A 76 -1.30 -0.54 11.00
CA GLU A 76 -1.80 -0.62 12.37
C GLU A 76 -3.25 -0.14 12.47
N THR A 77 -3.57 0.96 11.81
CA THR A 77 -4.93 1.48 11.82
C THR A 77 -5.90 0.51 11.16
N LEU A 78 -5.50 -0.09 10.03
CA LEU A 78 -6.33 -1.09 9.38
C LEU A 78 -6.58 -2.29 10.29
N GLY A 79 -5.55 -2.73 11.03
CA GLY A 79 -5.71 -3.81 11.99
C GLY A 79 -6.75 -3.49 13.06
N ARG A 80 -6.71 -2.26 13.59
CA ARG A 80 -7.69 -1.82 14.58
C ARG A 80 -9.11 -1.75 14.01
N LEU A 81 -9.23 -1.50 12.71
CA LEU A 81 -10.53 -1.45 12.04
C LEU A 81 -11.06 -2.85 11.68
N GLY A 82 -10.29 -3.91 11.97
CA GLY A 82 -10.74 -5.27 11.77
C GLY A 82 -10.17 -6.00 10.56
N TYR A 83 -9.31 -5.35 9.79
CA TYR A 83 -8.65 -6.03 8.66
C TYR A 83 -7.54 -6.92 9.22
N THR A 84 -7.63 -8.23 8.98
CA THR A 84 -6.74 -9.21 9.58
C THR A 84 -5.64 -9.71 8.66
N ARG A 85 -5.69 -9.38 7.38
CA ARG A 85 -4.74 -9.90 6.39
C ARG A 85 -3.93 -8.77 5.76
N VAL A 86 -3.27 -7.99 6.60
CA VAL A 86 -2.49 -6.82 6.19
C VAL A 86 -1.01 -7.13 6.29
N ARG A 87 -0.28 -6.88 5.21
CA ARG A 87 1.18 -7.05 5.15
C ARG A 87 1.81 -5.75 4.65
N ILE A 88 3.09 -5.58 4.91
CA ILE A 88 3.83 -4.39 4.48
C ILE A 88 4.88 -4.77 3.46
N TYR A 89 4.89 -4.04 2.34
CA TYR A 89 6.00 -4.09 1.39
C TYR A 89 6.99 -3.01 1.81
N ARG A 90 8.00 -3.43 2.56
CA ARG A 90 8.91 -2.53 3.26
C ARG A 90 9.80 -1.72 2.33
N GLY A 91 10.22 -2.29 1.20
CA GLY A 91 11.06 -1.60 0.23
C GLY A 91 10.38 -0.38 -0.39
N GLY A 92 9.08 -0.46 -0.54
CA GLY A 92 8.27 0.66 -1.01
C GLY A 92 8.52 1.06 -2.45
N LYS A 93 8.11 2.26 -2.77
CA LYS A 93 8.17 2.77 -4.13
C LYS A 93 9.60 2.80 -4.68
N ARG A 94 10.56 3.16 -3.83
CA ARG A 94 11.97 3.25 -4.25
C ARG A 94 12.51 1.90 -4.69
N ASP A 95 12.24 0.85 -3.93
CA ASP A 95 12.69 -0.50 -4.27
C ASP A 95 12.05 -0.97 -5.57
N TRP A 96 10.76 -0.71 -5.71
CA TRP A 96 9.99 -1.09 -6.91
C TRP A 96 10.56 -0.43 -8.17
N LEU A 97 10.84 0.88 -8.09
CA LEU A 97 11.40 1.64 -9.20
C LEU A 97 12.81 1.18 -9.56
N ARG A 98 13.64 0.89 -8.54
CA ARG A 98 15.00 0.39 -8.78
C ARG A 98 15.01 -0.96 -9.49
N ALA A 99 13.99 -1.76 -9.25
CA ALA A 99 13.86 -3.05 -9.93
C ALA A 99 13.34 -2.90 -11.36
N GLY A 100 13.02 -1.69 -11.81
CA GLY A 100 12.55 -1.46 -13.16
C GLY A 100 11.12 -1.89 -13.40
N LEU A 101 10.33 -2.07 -12.35
CA LEU A 101 8.96 -2.56 -12.47
C LEU A 101 8.00 -1.42 -12.85
N PRO A 102 6.88 -1.75 -13.52
CA PRO A 102 5.96 -0.72 -14.04
C PRO A 102 5.26 0.04 -12.92
N VAL A 103 4.97 1.31 -13.19
CA VAL A 103 4.18 2.16 -12.31
C VAL A 103 3.10 2.85 -13.13
N GLU A 104 2.10 3.36 -12.42
CA GLU A 104 1.02 4.15 -12.99
C GLU A 104 1.09 5.56 -12.43
N ARG A 105 0.44 6.49 -13.10
CA ARG A 105 0.30 7.86 -12.61
C ARG A 105 -1.08 8.38 -12.96
N VAL A 106 -1.55 9.35 -12.16
CA VAL A 106 -2.83 9.98 -12.43
C VAL A 106 -2.60 11.13 -13.39
N SER A 107 -3.25 11.09 -14.55
CA SER A 107 -3.20 12.17 -15.51
C SER A 107 -3.92 13.40 -14.96
N ALA A 108 -3.35 14.56 -15.23
CA ALA A 108 -3.96 15.81 -14.77
C ALA A 108 -5.24 16.10 -15.55
#